data_1c592d4310a7bbe39677a97a7051bf89
#
_entry.id   1c592d4310a7bbe39677a97a7051bf89
#
_cell.length_a   1.000
_cell.length_b   1.000
_cell.length_c   1.000
_cell.angle_alpha   90.00
_cell.angle_beta   90.00
_cell.angle_gamma   90.00
#
_symmetry.space_group_name_H-M   'P 1'
#
loop_
_entity.id
_entity.type
_entity.pdbx_description
1 polymer ?
#
loop_
_entity_poly.entity_id
_entity_poly.type
_entity_poly.pdbx_seq_one_letter_code
_entity_poly.pdbx_strand_id
1 'polypeptide(L)'
;MRQFDFSPLYRATVGFDQIADMFDRVLTSDTQTSSYPPYNIEKIDEDAYRISVAVAGFSEADLNVEVRENSLVISAGKSEEDKKNYLHRGIANRSFERRFQLADHVHVTGASHSDGMLHIELKREVPEALKPRIIQISKGSSDRVIEALAS
;
A
#
# COMPACT_ATOMS: atom_id res chain seq x y z
N MET A 1 -7.52 27.91 14.01
CA MET A 1 -7.10 27.55 12.66
C MET A 1 -6.98 26.05 12.55
N ARG A 2 -7.80 25.44 11.72
CA ARG A 2 -7.73 23.99 11.54
C ARG A 2 -6.58 23.67 10.59
N GLN A 3 -5.56 23.06 11.12
CA GLN A 3 -4.55 22.43 10.28
C GLN A 3 -5.11 21.10 9.79
N PHE A 4 -5.19 20.96 8.49
CA PHE A 4 -5.53 19.67 7.92
C PHE A 4 -4.35 18.75 8.11
N ASP A 5 -4.56 17.69 8.88
CA ASP A 5 -3.56 16.65 9.06
C ASP A 5 -3.71 15.62 7.94
N PHE A 6 -2.80 15.67 6.99
CA PHE A 6 -2.75 14.70 5.90
C PHE A 6 -1.93 13.45 6.23
N SER A 7 -1.37 13.40 7.45
CA SER A 7 -0.55 12.26 7.89
C SER A 7 -1.26 10.91 7.76
N PRO A 8 -2.55 10.78 8.16
CA PRO A 8 -3.23 9.50 7.98
C PRO A 8 -3.40 9.10 6.52
N LEU A 9 -3.62 10.08 5.64
CA LEU A 9 -3.76 9.83 4.21
C LEU A 9 -2.42 9.39 3.60
N TYR A 10 -1.35 10.05 3.98
CA TYR A 10 0.00 9.73 3.54
C TYR A 10 0.44 8.32 3.99
N ARG A 11 0.20 7.99 5.27
CA ARG A 11 0.59 6.71 5.84
C ARG A 11 -0.19 5.53 5.31
N ALA A 12 -1.37 5.77 4.81
CA ALA A 12 -2.26 4.72 4.33
C ALA A 12 -2.22 4.53 2.81
N THR A 13 -1.23 5.12 2.12
CA THR A 13 -1.14 5.03 0.66
C THR A 13 0.10 4.27 0.22
N VAL A 14 -0.05 3.46 -0.81
CA VAL A 14 1.04 2.68 -1.42
C VAL A 14 1.02 2.90 -2.93
N GLY A 15 2.17 3.20 -3.49
CA GLY A 15 2.31 3.46 -4.92
C GLY A 15 2.20 4.93 -5.30
N PHE A 16 1.97 5.81 -4.34
CA PHE A 16 1.93 7.26 -4.51
C PHE A 16 3.22 7.93 -4.03
N ASP A 17 4.34 7.23 -4.10
CA ASP A 17 5.61 7.67 -3.53
C ASP A 17 6.10 9.02 -4.06
N GLN A 18 5.87 9.34 -5.31
CA GLN A 18 6.23 10.63 -5.87
C GLN A 18 5.44 11.79 -5.25
N ILE A 19 4.18 11.57 -4.99
CA ILE A 19 3.31 12.54 -4.30
C ILE A 19 3.69 12.59 -2.82
N ALA A 20 4.00 11.45 -2.24
CA ALA A 20 4.41 11.33 -0.85
C ALA A 20 5.67 12.15 -0.54
N ASP A 21 6.66 12.15 -1.42
CA ASP A 21 7.86 12.97 -1.26
C ASP A 21 7.56 14.48 -1.19
N MET A 22 6.58 14.94 -1.95
CA MET A 22 6.14 16.32 -1.89
C MET A 22 5.45 16.63 -0.57
N PHE A 23 4.60 15.74 -0.09
CA PHE A 23 3.91 15.90 1.19
C PHE A 23 4.86 15.84 2.38
N ASP A 24 5.87 14.98 2.31
CA ASP A 24 6.87 14.85 3.37
C ASP A 24 7.63 16.16 3.59
N ARG A 25 7.96 16.85 2.53
CA ARG A 25 8.62 18.17 2.61
C ARG A 25 7.75 19.25 3.26
N VAL A 26 6.45 19.14 3.10
CA VAL A 26 5.49 20.09 3.64
C VAL A 26 5.11 19.73 5.08
N LEU A 27 5.11 18.45 5.41
CA LEU A 27 4.62 17.92 6.68
C LEU A 27 5.74 17.47 7.62
N THR A 28 6.98 17.92 7.40
CA THR A 28 8.12 17.53 8.24
C THR A 28 7.98 17.89 9.71
N SER A 29 6.93 18.58 10.06
CA SER A 29 6.63 18.81 11.44
C SER A 29 5.58 17.86 11.91
N ASP A 30 6.05 16.73 12.39
CA ASP A 30 5.35 16.23 13.53
C ASP A 30 4.05 15.51 13.32
N THR A 31 4.01 14.39 13.70
CA THR A 31 3.04 13.87 14.63
C THR A 31 3.13 12.37 14.67
N GLN A 32 3.71 11.96 15.68
CA GLN A 32 3.58 10.63 16.19
C GLN A 32 2.16 10.40 16.67
N THR A 33 1.20 10.33 15.76
CA THR A 33 -0.03 9.67 16.14
C THR A 33 0.30 8.18 16.18
N SER A 34 0.42 7.67 17.40
CA SER A 34 0.63 6.26 17.62
C SER A 34 -0.59 5.50 17.13
N SER A 35 -0.58 5.12 15.88
CA SER A 35 -1.60 4.25 15.33
C SER A 35 -1.17 2.80 15.53
N TYR A 36 -1.95 2.09 16.28
CA TYR A 36 -1.74 0.67 16.50
C TYR A 36 -2.40 -0.14 15.37
N PRO A 37 -1.74 -1.14 14.82
CA PRO A 37 -0.36 -1.55 15.07
C PRO A 37 0.66 -0.71 14.29
N PRO A 38 1.93 -0.64 14.74
CA PRO A 38 2.99 0.01 13.99
C PRO A 38 3.22 -0.72 12.65
N TYR A 39 3.53 0.04 11.63
CA TYR A 39 3.80 -0.54 10.31
C TYR A 39 4.85 0.29 9.57
N ASN A 40 5.49 -0.35 8.60
CA ASN A 40 6.41 0.29 7.68
C ASN A 40 5.93 0.04 6.24
N ILE A 41 6.15 1.00 5.38
CA ILE A 41 5.97 0.83 3.95
C ILE A 41 7.32 1.06 3.30
N GLU A 42 7.87 0.03 2.66
CA GLU A 42 9.16 0.09 1.98
C GLU A 42 8.95 0.08 0.47
N LYS A 43 9.76 0.85 -0.22
CA LYS A 43 9.94 0.70 -1.65
C LYS A 43 11.18 -0.18 -1.88
N ILE A 44 10.97 -1.40 -2.33
CA ILE A 44 12.06 -2.37 -2.53
C ILE A 44 12.72 -2.15 -3.88
N ASP A 45 11.91 -1.86 -4.89
CA ASP A 45 12.34 -1.63 -6.26
C ASP A 45 11.39 -0.61 -6.89
N GLU A 46 11.61 -0.20 -8.11
CA GLU A 46 10.79 0.82 -8.76
C GLU A 46 9.29 0.49 -8.76
N ASP A 47 8.96 -0.77 -8.93
CA ASP A 47 7.58 -1.24 -8.98
C ASP A 47 7.25 -2.25 -7.87
N ALA A 48 8.10 -2.37 -6.85
CA ALA A 48 7.92 -3.33 -5.78
C ALA A 48 7.89 -2.64 -4.42
N TYR A 49 6.91 -3.01 -3.62
CA TYR A 49 6.70 -2.43 -2.29
C TYR A 49 6.48 -3.54 -1.28
N ARG A 50 6.76 -3.24 -0.03
CA ARG A 50 6.48 -4.14 1.09
C ARG A 50 5.84 -3.34 2.23
N ILE A 51 4.75 -3.85 2.75
CA ILE A 51 4.17 -3.38 4.00
C ILE A 51 4.56 -4.38 5.08
N SER A 52 5.13 -3.89 6.17
CA SER A 52 5.46 -4.70 7.34
C SER A 52 4.67 -4.21 8.53
N VAL A 53 3.89 -5.08 9.14
CA VAL A 53 3.05 -4.74 10.29
C VAL A 53 3.52 -5.53 11.49
N ALA A 54 3.72 -4.86 12.62
CA ALA A 54 4.12 -5.50 13.87
C ALA A 54 2.91 -6.22 14.47
N VAL A 55 2.96 -7.55 14.47
CA VAL A 55 1.85 -8.40 14.92
C VAL A 55 2.33 -9.42 15.95
N ALA A 56 3.28 -9.01 16.78
CA ALA A 56 3.79 -9.87 17.84
C ALA A 56 2.64 -10.34 18.75
N GLY A 57 2.60 -11.63 19.00
CA GLY A 57 1.56 -12.24 19.84
C GLY A 57 0.31 -12.68 19.08
N PHE A 58 0.21 -12.41 17.79
CA PHE A 58 -0.86 -12.93 16.92
C PHE A 58 -0.36 -14.15 16.15
N SER A 59 -1.21 -15.14 16.03
CA SER A 59 -0.96 -16.30 15.16
C SER A 59 -1.49 -16.03 13.77
N GLU A 60 -1.12 -16.85 12.81
CA GLU A 60 -1.66 -16.76 11.44
C GLU A 60 -3.19 -16.87 11.42
N ALA A 61 -3.75 -17.68 12.31
CA ALA A 61 -5.20 -17.86 12.41
C ALA A 61 -5.91 -16.60 12.88
N ASP A 62 -5.23 -15.72 13.60
CA ASP A 62 -5.78 -14.45 14.08
C ASP A 62 -5.73 -13.35 13.03
N LEU A 63 -4.91 -13.52 11.99
CA LEU A 63 -4.64 -12.49 10.99
C LEU A 63 -5.48 -12.70 9.73
N ASN A 64 -5.97 -11.61 9.18
CA ASN A 64 -6.70 -11.61 7.92
C ASN A 64 -6.19 -10.49 7.02
N VAL A 65 -5.94 -10.82 5.76
CA VAL A 65 -5.51 -9.87 4.73
C VAL A 65 -6.49 -9.97 3.58
N GLU A 66 -7.12 -8.85 3.25
CA GLU A 66 -8.14 -8.80 2.21
C GLU A 66 -7.88 -7.63 1.27
N VAL A 67 -8.03 -7.86 -0.02
CA VAL A 67 -7.98 -6.80 -1.02
C VAL A 67 -9.38 -6.57 -1.55
N ARG A 68 -9.85 -5.33 -1.44
CA ARG A 68 -11.14 -4.89 -1.99
C ARG A 68 -10.88 -3.72 -2.93
N GLU A 69 -11.06 -3.96 -4.23
CA GLU A 69 -10.78 -2.95 -5.25
C GLU A 69 -9.35 -2.40 -5.12
N ASN A 70 -9.21 -1.13 -4.76
CA ASN A 70 -7.91 -0.49 -4.55
C ASN A 70 -7.57 -0.32 -3.07
N SER A 71 -8.20 -1.10 -2.20
CA SER A 71 -7.95 -1.04 -0.77
C SER A 71 -7.44 -2.38 -0.25
N LEU A 72 -6.38 -2.31 0.53
CA LEU A 72 -5.85 -3.44 1.27
C LEU A 72 -6.30 -3.30 2.72
N VAL A 73 -6.98 -4.31 3.23
CA VAL A 73 -7.46 -4.33 4.61
C VAL A 73 -6.72 -5.43 5.36
N ILE A 74 -6.05 -5.06 6.43
CA ILE A 74 -5.35 -5.97 7.33
C ILE A 74 -6.07 -5.91 8.66
N SER A 75 -6.53 -7.04 9.14
CA SER A 75 -7.21 -7.13 10.43
C SER A 75 -6.69 -8.29 11.26
N ALA A 76 -6.81 -8.13 12.56
CA ALA A 76 -6.49 -9.18 13.50
C ALA A 76 -7.51 -9.15 14.63
N GLY A 77 -7.96 -10.34 15.03
CA GLY A 77 -8.86 -10.50 16.14
C GLY A 77 -8.33 -11.51 17.13
N LYS A 78 -8.35 -11.18 18.40
CA LYS A 78 -8.07 -12.11 19.48
C LYS A 78 -9.36 -12.47 20.19
N SER A 79 -9.65 -13.77 20.26
CA SER A 79 -10.86 -14.29 20.86
C SER A 79 -10.77 -14.48 22.38
N GLU A 80 -9.58 -14.41 22.96
CA GLU A 80 -9.39 -14.65 24.38
C GLU A 80 -8.76 -13.43 25.06
N GLU A 81 -9.40 -12.96 26.13
CA GLU A 81 -8.82 -11.97 26.99
C GLU A 81 -7.67 -12.58 27.79
N ASP A 82 -6.56 -11.87 27.81
CA ASP A 82 -5.41 -12.26 28.58
C ASP A 82 -5.66 -11.91 30.06
N LYS A 83 -5.82 -12.95 30.88
CA LYS A 83 -6.10 -12.81 32.31
C LYS A 83 -4.84 -12.71 33.16
N LYS A 84 -3.70 -12.36 32.57
CA LYS A 84 -2.44 -12.25 33.30
C LYS A 84 -2.40 -10.96 34.12
N ASN A 85 -1.75 -11.06 35.29
CA ASN A 85 -1.48 -9.90 36.12
C ASN A 85 -0.15 -9.27 35.71
N TYR A 86 -0.21 -8.15 35.01
CA TYR A 86 1.00 -7.46 34.55
C TYR A 86 1.46 -6.45 35.61
N LEU A 87 2.73 -6.46 35.93
CA LEU A 87 3.35 -5.36 36.65
C LEU A 87 3.58 -4.16 35.74
N HIS A 88 3.80 -4.42 34.47
CA HIS A 88 3.87 -3.41 33.41
C HIS A 88 3.37 -4.04 32.11
N ARG A 89 2.54 -3.32 31.39
CA ARG A 89 2.03 -3.78 30.11
C ARG A 89 2.32 -2.74 29.04
N GLY A 90 3.38 -2.99 28.25
CA GLY A 90 3.72 -2.18 27.08
C GLY A 90 3.23 -2.78 25.78
N ILE A 91 3.01 -4.09 25.74
CA ILE A 91 2.54 -4.80 24.57
C ILE A 91 1.07 -5.16 24.78
N ALA A 92 0.19 -4.48 24.09
CA ALA A 92 -1.24 -4.74 24.13
C ALA A 92 -1.67 -5.41 22.82
N ASN A 93 -1.98 -6.70 22.89
CA ASN A 93 -2.49 -7.42 21.73
C ASN A 93 -3.97 -7.14 21.58
N ARG A 94 -4.28 -6.04 20.90
CA ARG A 94 -5.65 -5.60 20.64
C ARG A 94 -6.07 -5.97 19.23
N SER A 95 -7.34 -6.29 19.07
CA SER A 95 -7.92 -6.40 17.74
C SER A 95 -7.74 -5.09 16.99
N PHE A 96 -7.41 -5.18 15.72
CA PHE A 96 -7.23 -3.99 14.89
C PHE A 96 -7.74 -4.23 13.47
N GLU A 97 -7.99 -3.14 12.79
CA GLU A 97 -8.24 -3.11 11.36
C GLU A 97 -7.44 -1.95 10.75
N ARG A 98 -6.63 -2.24 9.76
CA ARG A 98 -5.85 -1.26 9.04
C ARG A 98 -6.23 -1.28 7.57
N ARG A 99 -6.45 -0.10 7.02
CA ARG A 99 -6.72 0.06 5.59
C ARG A 99 -5.61 0.84 4.92
N PHE A 100 -5.18 0.33 3.79
CA PHE A 100 -4.19 0.98 2.94
C PHE A 100 -4.80 1.22 1.57
N GLN A 101 -4.72 2.46 1.11
CA GLN A 101 -5.16 2.81 -0.23
C GLN A 101 -4.07 2.47 -1.21
N LEU A 102 -4.37 1.63 -2.18
CA LEU A 102 -3.44 1.24 -3.23
C LEU A 102 -3.64 2.13 -4.45
N ALA A 103 -2.52 2.55 -5.06
CA ALA A 103 -2.56 3.23 -6.34
C ALA A 103 -3.05 2.29 -7.43
N ASP A 104 -3.50 2.85 -8.54
CA ASP A 104 -3.90 2.04 -9.70
C ASP A 104 -2.75 1.15 -10.13
N HIS A 105 -3.07 -0.08 -10.51
CA HIS A 105 -2.13 -1.10 -10.97
C HIS A 105 -1.19 -1.66 -9.89
N VAL A 106 -1.42 -1.35 -8.63
CA VAL A 106 -0.71 -1.97 -7.51
C VAL A 106 -1.49 -3.18 -7.05
N HIS A 107 -0.83 -4.33 -7.03
CA HIS A 107 -1.42 -5.61 -6.65
C HIS A 107 -0.65 -6.25 -5.52
N VAL A 108 -1.36 -6.96 -4.66
CA VAL A 108 -0.73 -7.79 -3.64
C VAL A 108 -0.24 -9.08 -4.30
N THR A 109 1.04 -9.37 -4.16
CA THR A 109 1.65 -10.57 -4.74
C THR A 109 1.80 -11.68 -3.72
N GLY A 110 1.80 -11.37 -2.45
CA GLY A 110 1.91 -12.38 -1.39
C GLY A 110 1.87 -11.77 -0.01
N ALA A 111 1.70 -12.62 0.97
CA ALA A 111 1.77 -12.26 2.38
C ALA A 111 2.48 -13.37 3.14
N SER A 112 3.30 -13.00 4.11
CA SER A 112 4.01 -13.94 4.96
C SER A 112 4.05 -13.45 6.41
N HIS A 113 4.09 -14.37 7.33
CA HIS A 113 4.17 -14.08 8.76
C HIS A 113 5.44 -14.72 9.32
N SER A 114 6.34 -13.90 9.82
CA SER A 114 7.61 -14.36 10.40
C SER A 114 8.13 -13.36 11.42
N ASP A 115 8.77 -13.87 12.45
CA ASP A 115 9.45 -13.06 13.46
C ASP A 115 8.54 -11.99 14.11
N GLY A 116 7.26 -12.30 14.29
CA GLY A 116 6.29 -11.36 14.85
C GLY A 116 5.88 -10.25 13.90
N MET A 117 6.20 -10.38 12.61
CA MET A 117 5.88 -9.40 11.58
C MET A 117 5.03 -10.03 10.49
N LEU A 118 4.04 -9.29 10.05
CA LEU A 118 3.28 -9.62 8.84
C LEU A 118 3.85 -8.80 7.69
N HIS A 119 4.35 -9.47 6.67
CA HIS A 119 4.89 -8.84 5.49
C HIS A 119 3.94 -9.04 4.31
N ILE A 120 3.61 -7.95 3.64
CA ILE A 120 2.76 -7.98 2.46
C ILE A 120 3.55 -7.42 1.30
N GLU A 121 3.73 -8.23 0.28
CA GLU A 121 4.45 -7.86 -0.92
C GLU A 121 3.46 -7.30 -1.94
N LEU A 122 3.82 -6.19 -2.54
CA LEU A 122 3.00 -5.52 -3.55
C LEU A 122 3.85 -5.21 -4.77
N LYS A 123 3.20 -5.21 -5.91
CA LYS A 123 3.85 -4.88 -7.17
C LYS A 123 2.94 -3.99 -8.00
N ARG A 124 3.53 -2.98 -8.60
CA ARG A 124 2.83 -2.15 -9.58
C ARG A 124 3.07 -2.72 -10.97
N GLU A 125 2.01 -3.06 -11.65
CA GLU A 125 2.03 -3.56 -13.03
C GLU A 125 1.16 -2.66 -13.89
N VAL A 126 1.82 -1.83 -14.71
CA VAL A 126 1.11 -1.01 -15.68
C VAL A 126 0.86 -1.87 -16.93
N PRO A 127 -0.40 -2.01 -17.37
CA PRO A 127 -0.68 -2.74 -18.60
C PRO A 127 0.10 -2.17 -19.78
N GLU A 128 0.54 -3.04 -20.69
CA GLU A 128 1.30 -2.65 -21.89
C GLU A 128 0.59 -1.56 -22.71
N ALA A 129 -0.74 -1.62 -22.76
CA ALA A 129 -1.52 -0.63 -23.46
C ALA A 129 -1.41 0.78 -22.88
N LEU A 130 -1.05 0.91 -21.60
CA LEU A 130 -0.93 2.19 -20.91
C LEU A 130 0.52 2.65 -20.74
N LYS A 131 1.50 1.81 -21.08
CA LYS A 131 2.91 2.18 -21.00
C LYS A 131 3.24 3.15 -22.14
N PRO A 132 4.16 4.11 -21.90
CA PRO A 132 4.69 4.94 -22.97
C PRO A 132 5.29 4.07 -24.06
N ARG A 133 4.96 4.36 -25.28
CA ARG A 133 5.50 3.65 -26.44
C ARG A 133 5.94 4.66 -27.49
N ILE A 134 6.98 4.30 -28.21
CA ILE A 134 7.47 5.10 -29.31
C ILE A 134 6.66 4.72 -30.56
N ILE A 135 6.02 5.69 -31.15
CA ILE A 135 5.30 5.49 -32.40
C ILE A 135 6.24 5.85 -33.53
N GLN A 136 6.46 4.89 -34.43
CA GLN A 136 7.27 5.13 -35.59
C GLN A 136 6.53 6.04 -36.57
N ILE A 137 7.20 7.09 -36.97
CA ILE A 137 6.68 8.03 -37.97
C ILE A 137 7.03 7.47 -39.34
N SER A 138 6.04 6.97 -40.05
CA SER A 138 6.22 6.57 -41.43
C SER A 138 5.92 7.74 -42.36
N LYS A 139 6.59 7.77 -43.49
CA LYS A 139 6.34 8.75 -44.53
C LYS A 139 4.93 8.47 -45.06
N GLY A 140 3.99 9.36 -44.81
CA GLY A 140 2.65 9.24 -45.32
C GLY A 140 2.66 9.27 -46.86
N SER A 141 2.24 8.19 -47.50
CA SER A 141 1.98 8.22 -48.91
C SER A 141 0.51 8.58 -49.11
N SER A 142 0.25 9.47 -50.06
CA SER A 142 -1.11 9.82 -50.45
C SER A 142 -1.92 8.62 -50.90
N ASP A 143 -1.24 7.59 -51.31
CA ASP A 143 -1.88 6.35 -51.79
C ASP A 143 -2.62 5.59 -50.69
N ARG A 144 -2.10 5.62 -49.46
CA ARG A 144 -2.80 4.98 -48.32
C ARG A 144 -4.10 5.68 -47.95
N VAL A 145 -4.15 6.99 -48.10
CA VAL A 145 -5.34 7.77 -47.82
C VAL A 145 -6.43 7.48 -48.85
N ILE A 146 -6.03 7.30 -50.11
CA ILE A 146 -6.93 6.98 -51.19
C ILE A 146 -7.53 5.57 -51.03
N GLU A 147 -6.73 4.58 -50.67
CA GLU A 147 -7.22 3.23 -50.38
C GLU A 147 -8.19 3.19 -49.19
N ALA A 148 -7.92 3.95 -48.15
CA ALA A 148 -8.82 4.02 -46.97
C ALA A 148 -10.16 4.67 -47.33
N LEU A 149 -10.19 5.58 -48.30
CA LEU A 149 -11.43 6.23 -48.78
C LEU A 149 -12.14 5.40 -49.83
N ALA A 150 -11.48 4.48 -50.51
CA ALA A 150 -12.06 3.64 -51.57
C ALA A 150 -12.69 2.34 -51.00
N SER A 151 -12.48 2.02 -49.76
CA SER A 151 -13.03 0.81 -49.15
C SER A 151 -14.35 1.10 -48.35
#